data_97254c8764c8956f37405b99df65caf5
#
_entry.id   97254c8764c8956f37405b99df65caf5
#
_cell.length_a   1.000
_cell.length_b   1.000
_cell.length_c   1.000
_cell.angle_alpha   90.00
_cell.angle_beta   90.00
_cell.angle_gamma   90.00
#
_symmetry.space_group_name_H-M   'P 1'
#
loop_
_entity.id
_entity.type
_entity.pdbx_description
1 polymer ?
#
loop_
_entity_poly.entity_id
_entity_poly.type
_entity_poly.pdbx_seq_one_letter_code
_entity_poly.pdbx_strand_id
1 'polypeptide(L)'
;MSESNQEGYQTLGWIINKSEQGLFIVVADEIVQKEIVDIYRQGAVGIYDYKQHLKEYSFRDLQEWVTGLPEIQIFIIANFHLAVQDEESLKRLNFSRDMIERLGKNFIFLVTPYGDDRLASGAYDFYSFVKLRVIFHNYEINYKKNDKLLSLEDIHDKEEEWEPEKLKQKLAETYILIEQAKDERNKAHYCESEKILLKVRKIKEKLLGTEHLEIAEVNYELAEVYKEQGKYKEAEELNKKSLSIREKVLGEEHPDTAASYNNLAGVYESQGKHKISLDYCYKAYKILVSILGINHPNTQIVYENLEFAYKNYNPEGCFEQWLEEKMKETE
;
A
#
# COMPACT_ATOMS: atom_id res chain seq x y z
N MET A 1 7.67 -13.23 -20.13
CA MET A 1 7.60 -13.22 -18.63
C MET A 1 8.88 -12.60 -18.13
N SER A 2 8.79 -11.52 -17.38
CA SER A 2 9.95 -10.96 -16.72
C SER A 2 10.39 -11.92 -15.59
N GLU A 3 11.69 -12.17 -15.47
CA GLU A 3 12.23 -13.06 -14.42
C GLU A 3 11.87 -12.55 -13.00
N SER A 4 11.60 -11.28 -12.88
CA SER A 4 11.35 -10.55 -11.63
C SER A 4 10.04 -10.88 -10.92
N ASN A 5 9.03 -11.32 -11.64
CA ASN A 5 7.74 -11.71 -11.09
C ASN A 5 7.52 -13.22 -11.12
N GLN A 6 8.61 -14.01 -11.24
CA GLN A 6 8.53 -15.47 -11.40
C GLN A 6 7.76 -16.14 -10.25
N GLU A 7 7.98 -15.71 -9.01
CA GLU A 7 7.25 -16.24 -7.84
C GLU A 7 5.76 -15.89 -7.90
N GLY A 8 5.43 -14.67 -8.31
CA GLY A 8 4.04 -14.24 -8.53
C GLY A 8 3.35 -15.06 -9.60
N TYR A 9 4.02 -15.31 -10.74
CA TYR A 9 3.49 -16.17 -11.80
C TYR A 9 3.38 -17.63 -11.38
N GLN A 10 4.33 -18.15 -10.60
CA GLN A 10 4.26 -19.52 -10.06
C GLN A 10 3.07 -19.65 -9.10
N THR A 11 2.88 -18.68 -8.21
CA THR A 11 1.75 -18.64 -7.28
C THR A 11 0.42 -18.52 -8.02
N LEU A 12 0.34 -17.66 -9.02
CA LEU A 12 -0.85 -17.51 -9.87
C LEU A 12 -1.14 -18.80 -10.65
N GLY A 13 -0.12 -19.45 -11.22
CA GLY A 13 -0.23 -20.74 -11.87
C GLY A 13 -0.71 -21.83 -10.92
N TRP A 14 -0.26 -21.81 -9.66
CA TRP A 14 -0.73 -22.74 -8.64
C TRP A 14 -2.20 -22.47 -8.29
N ILE A 15 -2.65 -21.22 -8.12
CA ILE A 15 -4.06 -20.86 -7.91
C ILE A 15 -4.93 -21.39 -9.05
N ILE A 16 -4.50 -21.18 -10.29
CA ILE A 16 -5.23 -21.57 -11.50
C ILE A 16 -5.32 -23.11 -11.62
N ASN A 17 -4.30 -23.82 -11.18
CA ASN A 17 -4.30 -25.30 -11.24
C ASN A 17 -4.92 -25.98 -10.01
N LYS A 18 -5.27 -25.20 -8.97
CA LYS A 18 -5.87 -25.73 -7.75
C LYS A 18 -7.37 -25.87 -7.90
N SER A 19 -7.90 -26.99 -7.46
CA SER A 19 -9.35 -27.28 -7.53
C SER A 19 -10.18 -26.65 -6.41
N GLU A 20 -9.55 -25.97 -5.44
CA GLU A 20 -10.26 -25.35 -4.33
C GLU A 20 -10.88 -24.01 -4.75
N GLN A 21 -12.18 -23.90 -4.55
CA GLN A 21 -12.93 -22.66 -4.79
C GLN A 21 -12.45 -21.52 -3.87
N GLY A 22 -12.40 -20.30 -4.40
CA GLY A 22 -12.00 -19.14 -3.60
C GLY A 22 -11.95 -17.81 -4.33
N LEU A 23 -11.84 -16.78 -3.53
CA LEU A 23 -11.56 -15.41 -3.99
C LEU A 23 -10.07 -15.15 -3.81
N PHE A 24 -9.45 -14.58 -4.83
CA PHE A 24 -8.03 -14.25 -4.85
C PHE A 24 -7.86 -12.81 -5.35
N ILE A 25 -6.92 -12.09 -4.79
CA ILE A 25 -6.54 -10.76 -5.28
C ILE A 25 -5.12 -10.84 -5.80
N VAL A 26 -4.90 -10.26 -6.98
CA VAL A 26 -3.59 -10.05 -7.56
C VAL A 26 -3.37 -8.55 -7.69
N VAL A 27 -2.41 -8.06 -6.94
CA VAL A 27 -2.00 -6.66 -6.93
C VAL A 27 -0.90 -6.48 -7.95
N ALA A 28 -1.19 -5.75 -9.02
CA ALA A 28 -0.26 -5.52 -10.12
C ALA A 28 -0.58 -4.21 -10.84
N ASP A 29 0.43 -3.56 -11.41
CA ASP A 29 0.16 -2.43 -12.30
C ASP A 29 -0.56 -2.85 -13.59
N GLU A 30 -1.01 -1.86 -14.37
CA GLU A 30 -1.75 -2.12 -15.60
C GLU A 30 -0.93 -2.91 -16.66
N ILE A 31 0.39 -2.76 -16.65
CA ILE A 31 1.28 -3.46 -17.60
C ILE A 31 1.33 -4.94 -17.26
N VAL A 32 1.57 -5.26 -15.98
CA VAL A 32 1.59 -6.65 -15.48
C VAL A 32 0.21 -7.28 -15.56
N GLN A 33 -0.88 -6.55 -15.27
CA GLN A 33 -2.24 -7.04 -15.44
C GLN A 33 -2.51 -7.43 -16.90
N LYS A 34 -2.07 -6.61 -17.86
CA LYS A 34 -2.19 -6.93 -19.29
C LYS A 34 -1.39 -8.19 -19.65
N GLU A 35 -0.16 -8.32 -19.13
CA GLU A 35 0.68 -9.50 -19.34
C GLU A 35 0.01 -10.78 -18.81
N ILE A 36 -0.57 -10.72 -17.60
CA ILE A 36 -1.35 -11.81 -17.01
C ILE A 36 -2.53 -12.19 -17.91
N VAL A 37 -3.30 -11.21 -18.34
CA VAL A 37 -4.44 -11.42 -19.25
C VAL A 37 -4.00 -12.09 -20.55
N ASP A 38 -2.92 -11.62 -21.16
CA ASP A 38 -2.41 -12.17 -22.44
C ASP A 38 -1.90 -13.62 -22.28
N ILE A 39 -1.25 -13.94 -21.15
CA ILE A 39 -0.79 -15.31 -20.83
C ILE A 39 -1.98 -16.29 -20.76
N TYR A 40 -3.06 -15.91 -20.07
CA TYR A 40 -4.17 -16.82 -19.77
C TYR A 40 -5.32 -16.74 -20.79
N ARG A 41 -5.28 -15.84 -21.76
CA ARG A 41 -6.33 -15.64 -22.78
C ARG A 41 -6.61 -16.88 -23.65
N GLN A 42 -5.62 -17.76 -23.81
CA GLN A 42 -5.76 -18.98 -24.61
C GLN A 42 -6.09 -20.23 -23.77
N GLY A 43 -6.26 -20.07 -22.45
CA GLY A 43 -6.53 -21.14 -21.51
C GLY A 43 -8.02 -21.36 -21.26
N ALA A 44 -8.32 -22.37 -20.42
CA ALA A 44 -9.67 -22.64 -19.92
C ALA A 44 -10.06 -21.67 -18.78
N VAL A 45 -9.84 -20.36 -18.99
CA VAL A 45 -10.07 -19.30 -18.02
C VAL A 45 -11.00 -18.25 -18.63
N GLY A 46 -12.04 -17.86 -17.91
CA GLY A 46 -12.88 -16.71 -18.29
C GLY A 46 -12.16 -15.41 -17.94
N ILE A 47 -12.13 -14.45 -18.85
CA ILE A 47 -11.49 -13.14 -18.62
C ILE A 47 -12.52 -12.05 -18.85
N TYR A 48 -12.75 -11.24 -17.81
CA TYR A 48 -13.57 -10.03 -17.87
C TYR A 48 -12.68 -8.81 -17.60
N ASP A 49 -12.64 -7.86 -18.50
CA ASP A 49 -11.79 -6.69 -18.41
C ASP A 49 -12.64 -5.40 -18.31
N TYR A 50 -12.65 -4.80 -17.12
CA TYR A 50 -13.40 -3.55 -16.87
C TYR A 50 -12.90 -2.36 -17.70
N LYS A 51 -11.65 -2.34 -18.16
CA LYS A 51 -11.13 -1.31 -19.05
C LYS A 51 -11.83 -1.33 -20.41
N GLN A 52 -12.30 -2.50 -20.88
CA GLN A 52 -13.01 -2.64 -22.13
C GLN A 52 -14.51 -2.36 -21.99
N HIS A 53 -15.07 -2.57 -20.82
CA HIS A 53 -16.52 -2.48 -20.58
C HIS A 53 -16.96 -1.15 -19.97
N LEU A 54 -16.06 -0.35 -19.38
CA LEU A 54 -16.30 0.98 -18.78
C LEU A 54 -17.57 1.05 -17.91
N LYS A 55 -17.84 0.01 -17.14
CA LYS A 55 -19.02 -0.10 -16.28
C LYS A 55 -18.60 -0.13 -14.81
N GLU A 56 -19.50 0.38 -13.95
CA GLU A 56 -19.41 0.17 -12.52
C GLU A 56 -19.65 -1.31 -12.15
N TYR A 57 -19.20 -1.72 -10.97
CA TYR A 57 -19.43 -3.07 -10.47
C TYR A 57 -20.93 -3.37 -10.33
N SER A 58 -21.35 -4.49 -10.92
CA SER A 58 -22.69 -5.05 -10.80
C SER A 58 -22.57 -6.56 -10.63
N PHE A 59 -23.08 -7.07 -9.51
CA PHE A 59 -23.13 -8.52 -9.29
C PHE A 59 -23.97 -9.25 -10.34
N ARG A 60 -25.05 -8.63 -10.77
CA ARG A 60 -25.93 -9.22 -11.80
C ARG A 60 -25.18 -9.44 -13.11
N ASP A 61 -24.44 -8.44 -13.57
CA ASP A 61 -23.66 -8.56 -14.82
C ASP A 61 -22.57 -9.63 -14.69
N LEU A 62 -21.88 -9.68 -13.53
CA LEU A 62 -20.89 -10.71 -13.22
C LEU A 62 -21.56 -12.11 -13.23
N GLN A 63 -22.70 -12.27 -12.58
CA GLN A 63 -23.45 -13.51 -12.52
C GLN A 63 -23.90 -13.96 -13.90
N GLU A 64 -24.51 -13.09 -14.70
CA GLU A 64 -24.97 -13.40 -16.06
C GLU A 64 -23.80 -13.86 -16.93
N TRP A 65 -22.66 -13.19 -16.83
CA TRP A 65 -21.47 -13.57 -17.59
C TRP A 65 -20.90 -14.93 -17.15
N VAL A 66 -20.76 -15.19 -15.85
CA VAL A 66 -20.24 -16.44 -15.30
C VAL A 66 -21.16 -17.62 -15.63
N THR A 67 -22.48 -17.44 -15.52
CA THR A 67 -23.47 -18.49 -15.84
C THR A 67 -23.56 -18.76 -17.33
N GLY A 68 -23.19 -17.83 -18.19
CA GLY A 68 -23.05 -18.03 -19.63
C GLY A 68 -21.85 -18.91 -20.02
N LEU A 69 -20.94 -19.21 -19.09
CA LEU A 69 -19.72 -20.01 -19.29
C LEU A 69 -19.65 -21.15 -18.26
N PRO A 70 -20.59 -22.12 -18.28
CA PRO A 70 -20.72 -23.12 -17.21
C PRO A 70 -19.52 -24.06 -17.08
N GLU A 71 -18.81 -24.36 -18.16
CA GLU A 71 -17.57 -25.17 -18.18
C GLU A 71 -16.36 -24.47 -17.60
N ILE A 72 -16.34 -23.15 -17.54
CA ILE A 72 -15.23 -22.39 -16.98
C ILE A 72 -15.31 -22.44 -15.46
N GLN A 73 -14.20 -22.79 -14.81
CA GLN A 73 -14.10 -22.87 -13.35
C GLN A 73 -13.32 -21.70 -12.74
N ILE A 74 -12.55 -20.98 -13.57
CA ILE A 74 -11.64 -19.94 -13.13
C ILE A 74 -11.92 -18.67 -13.93
N PHE A 75 -12.13 -17.58 -13.23
CA PHE A 75 -12.44 -16.28 -13.82
C PHE A 75 -11.42 -15.24 -13.36
N ILE A 76 -10.77 -14.59 -14.31
CA ILE A 76 -9.89 -13.43 -14.08
C ILE A 76 -10.69 -12.17 -14.36
N ILE A 77 -10.79 -11.30 -13.37
CA ILE A 77 -11.48 -10.01 -13.43
C ILE A 77 -10.40 -8.92 -13.48
N ALA A 78 -10.04 -8.51 -14.68
CA ALA A 78 -8.97 -7.56 -14.92
C ALA A 78 -9.44 -6.10 -14.72
N ASN A 79 -8.51 -5.25 -14.31
CA ASN A 79 -8.75 -3.82 -14.04
C ASN A 79 -9.93 -3.57 -13.09
N PHE A 80 -10.11 -4.46 -12.09
CA PHE A 80 -11.26 -4.43 -11.20
C PHE A 80 -11.35 -3.15 -10.37
N HIS A 81 -10.23 -2.49 -10.10
CA HIS A 81 -10.19 -1.19 -9.44
C HIS A 81 -11.00 -0.10 -10.18
N LEU A 82 -11.20 -0.24 -11.50
CA LEU A 82 -12.02 0.68 -12.30
C LEU A 82 -13.53 0.49 -12.06
N ALA A 83 -13.93 -0.68 -11.58
CA ALA A 83 -15.33 -1.01 -11.29
C ALA A 83 -15.81 -0.52 -9.92
N VAL A 84 -14.87 -0.22 -9.02
CA VAL A 84 -15.14 0.08 -7.59
C VAL A 84 -14.55 1.43 -7.19
N GLN A 85 -14.80 2.46 -8.00
CA GLN A 85 -14.21 3.80 -7.82
C GLN A 85 -14.91 4.65 -6.77
N ASP A 86 -16.17 4.36 -6.43
CA ASP A 86 -16.96 5.10 -5.46
C ASP A 86 -17.39 4.23 -4.26
N GLU A 87 -17.87 4.87 -3.20
CA GLU A 87 -18.31 4.19 -1.99
C GLU A 87 -19.53 3.28 -2.23
N GLU A 88 -20.40 3.65 -3.17
CA GLU A 88 -21.60 2.87 -3.45
C GLU A 88 -21.25 1.55 -4.14
N SER A 89 -20.29 1.56 -5.06
CA SER A 89 -19.74 0.36 -5.71
C SER A 89 -19.07 -0.56 -4.70
N LEU A 90 -18.31 -0.01 -3.74
CA LEU A 90 -17.69 -0.77 -2.67
C LEU A 90 -18.73 -1.40 -1.72
N LYS A 91 -19.79 -0.67 -1.36
CA LYS A 91 -20.91 -1.21 -0.58
C LYS A 91 -21.63 -2.33 -1.35
N ARG A 92 -21.91 -2.13 -2.63
CA ARG A 92 -22.51 -3.18 -3.49
C ARG A 92 -21.65 -4.44 -3.54
N LEU A 93 -20.32 -4.28 -3.61
CA LEU A 93 -19.40 -5.40 -3.56
C LEU A 93 -19.47 -6.18 -2.24
N ASN A 94 -19.49 -5.48 -1.10
CA ASN A 94 -19.65 -6.12 0.21
C ASN A 94 -20.93 -6.95 0.29
N PHE A 95 -22.06 -6.41 -0.17
CA PHE A 95 -23.34 -7.16 -0.18
C PHE A 95 -23.35 -8.35 -1.11
N SER A 96 -22.51 -8.37 -2.15
CA SER A 96 -22.50 -9.47 -3.14
C SER A 96 -21.50 -10.59 -2.81
N ARG A 97 -20.70 -10.47 -1.75
CA ARG A 97 -19.66 -11.46 -1.40
C ARG A 97 -20.18 -12.89 -1.29
N ASP A 98 -21.26 -13.11 -0.51
CA ASP A 98 -21.86 -14.45 -0.30
C ASP A 98 -22.46 -14.99 -1.59
N MET A 99 -22.93 -14.11 -2.46
CA MET A 99 -23.47 -14.49 -3.76
C MET A 99 -22.37 -14.89 -4.74
N ILE A 100 -21.21 -14.19 -4.71
CA ILE A 100 -20.03 -14.54 -5.51
C ILE A 100 -19.52 -15.91 -5.08
N GLU A 101 -19.43 -16.19 -3.77
CA GLU A 101 -19.01 -17.48 -3.25
C GLU A 101 -19.95 -18.62 -3.68
N ARG A 102 -21.26 -18.38 -3.67
CA ARG A 102 -22.28 -19.34 -4.10
C ARG A 102 -22.22 -19.69 -5.59
N LEU A 103 -21.54 -18.90 -6.42
CA LEU A 103 -21.31 -19.27 -7.82
C LEU A 103 -20.39 -20.50 -7.95
N GLY A 104 -19.69 -20.88 -6.88
CA GLY A 104 -18.90 -22.10 -6.84
C GLY A 104 -17.69 -22.10 -7.78
N LYS A 105 -17.17 -20.94 -8.12
CA LYS A 105 -16.07 -20.70 -9.06
C LYS A 105 -14.87 -20.09 -8.37
N ASN A 106 -13.73 -20.08 -9.04
CA ASN A 106 -12.54 -19.35 -8.63
C ASN A 106 -12.51 -17.98 -9.28
N PHE A 107 -12.40 -16.95 -8.48
CA PHE A 107 -12.30 -15.57 -8.93
C PHE A 107 -10.94 -14.98 -8.57
N ILE A 108 -10.24 -14.44 -9.57
CA ILE A 108 -8.96 -13.74 -9.43
C ILE A 108 -9.18 -12.29 -9.86
N PHE A 109 -9.21 -11.39 -8.90
CA PHE A 109 -9.39 -9.96 -9.14
C PHE A 109 -8.04 -9.29 -9.31
N LEU A 110 -7.77 -8.75 -10.51
CA LEU A 110 -6.57 -7.97 -10.77
C LEU A 110 -6.84 -6.51 -10.43
N VAL A 111 -6.06 -5.97 -9.52
CA VAL A 111 -6.18 -4.57 -9.06
C VAL A 111 -4.81 -3.89 -9.07
N THR A 112 -4.81 -2.56 -9.16
CA THR A 112 -3.61 -1.77 -8.87
C THR A 112 -3.36 -1.71 -7.36
N PRO A 113 -2.15 -1.34 -6.88
CA PRO A 113 -1.89 -1.12 -5.46
C PRO A 113 -2.92 -0.18 -4.82
N TYR A 114 -3.24 0.93 -5.48
CA TYR A 114 -4.29 1.85 -5.02
C TYR A 114 -5.69 1.20 -4.97
N GLY A 115 -6.00 0.35 -5.95
CA GLY A 115 -7.28 -0.40 -5.97
C GLY A 115 -7.38 -1.43 -4.86
N ASP A 116 -6.26 -2.07 -4.50
CA ASP A 116 -6.18 -3.00 -3.40
C ASP A 116 -6.42 -2.31 -2.04
N ASP A 117 -5.79 -1.17 -1.81
CA ASP A 117 -6.00 -0.36 -0.60
C ASP A 117 -7.45 0.11 -0.48
N ARG A 118 -8.08 0.51 -1.58
CA ARG A 118 -9.51 0.86 -1.61
C ARG A 118 -10.42 -0.31 -1.27
N LEU A 119 -10.13 -1.52 -1.79
CA LEU A 119 -10.89 -2.72 -1.46
C LEU A 119 -10.73 -3.08 0.01
N ALA A 120 -9.51 -3.04 0.53
CA ALA A 120 -9.23 -3.35 1.92
C ALA A 120 -9.97 -2.39 2.89
N SER A 121 -10.11 -1.12 2.52
CA SER A 121 -10.75 -0.09 3.34
C SER A 121 -12.25 0.02 3.14
N GLY A 122 -12.72 0.03 1.90
CA GLY A 122 -14.13 0.31 1.56
C GLY A 122 -14.98 -0.95 1.35
N ALA A 123 -14.36 -2.09 1.07
CA ALA A 123 -15.04 -3.38 0.88
C ALA A 123 -14.50 -4.44 1.86
N TYR A 124 -14.38 -4.08 3.11
CA TYR A 124 -13.76 -4.92 4.14
C TYR A 124 -14.39 -6.33 4.25
N ASP A 125 -15.71 -6.43 4.21
CA ASP A 125 -16.39 -7.72 4.28
C ASP A 125 -16.07 -8.61 3.08
N PHE A 126 -16.00 -8.05 1.87
CA PHE A 126 -15.55 -8.77 0.68
C PHE A 126 -14.08 -9.17 0.80
N TYR A 127 -13.23 -8.24 1.23
CA TYR A 127 -11.79 -8.45 1.35
C TYR A 127 -11.43 -9.51 2.40
N SER A 128 -12.23 -9.68 3.46
CA SER A 128 -12.05 -10.70 4.48
C SER A 128 -12.24 -12.14 3.95
N PHE A 129 -12.89 -12.31 2.80
CA PHE A 129 -13.09 -13.61 2.12
C PHE A 129 -11.96 -13.96 1.14
N VAL A 130 -11.04 -13.06 0.90
CA VAL A 130 -9.88 -13.29 0.02
C VAL A 130 -8.96 -14.32 0.66
N LYS A 131 -8.81 -15.48 -0.01
CA LYS A 131 -7.98 -16.59 0.50
C LYS A 131 -6.49 -16.35 0.37
N LEU A 132 -6.09 -15.62 -0.67
CA LEU A 132 -4.69 -15.33 -0.94
C LEU A 132 -4.58 -14.02 -1.71
N ARG A 133 -3.60 -13.22 -1.35
CA ARG A 133 -3.20 -12.00 -2.03
C ARG A 133 -1.81 -12.18 -2.63
N VAL A 134 -1.70 -12.02 -3.93
CA VAL A 134 -0.43 -12.10 -4.67
C VAL A 134 -0.05 -10.69 -5.12
N ILE A 135 1.13 -10.24 -4.76
CA ILE A 135 1.63 -8.91 -5.12
C ILE A 135 2.70 -9.06 -6.19
N PHE A 136 2.46 -8.42 -7.33
CA PHE A 136 3.45 -8.25 -8.39
C PHE A 136 4.10 -6.89 -8.22
N HIS A 137 5.40 -6.88 -8.16
CA HIS A 137 6.14 -5.62 -8.11
C HIS A 137 6.41 -5.14 -9.55
N ASN A 138 6.22 -3.84 -9.78
CA ASN A 138 6.36 -3.23 -11.10
C ASN A 138 7.79 -3.21 -11.64
N TYR A 139 8.72 -3.62 -10.82
CA TYR A 139 10.14 -3.62 -11.14
C TYR A 139 10.61 -5.06 -11.21
N GLU A 140 11.36 -5.38 -12.27
CA GLU A 140 12.07 -6.65 -12.38
C GLU A 140 13.09 -6.78 -11.24
N ILE A 141 12.63 -7.21 -10.07
CA ILE A 141 13.50 -7.61 -8.99
C ILE A 141 13.89 -9.04 -9.30
N ASN A 142 15.04 -9.21 -9.95
CA ASN A 142 15.71 -10.50 -10.01
C ASN A 142 16.12 -10.87 -8.58
N TYR A 143 15.22 -11.47 -7.80
CA TYR A 143 15.56 -12.20 -6.60
C TYR A 143 16.35 -13.46 -7.00
N LYS A 144 17.57 -13.28 -7.47
CA LYS A 144 18.58 -14.30 -7.21
C LYS A 144 18.85 -14.20 -5.72
N LYS A 145 18.34 -15.18 -4.98
CA LYS A 145 18.81 -15.54 -3.66
C LYS A 145 20.30 -15.89 -3.80
N ASN A 146 21.13 -14.88 -4.02
CA ASN A 146 22.54 -14.96 -3.85
C ASN A 146 22.79 -14.48 -2.43
N ASP A 147 23.26 -15.37 -1.56
CA ASP A 147 23.76 -15.14 -0.22
C ASP A 147 24.92 -14.11 -0.14
N LYS A 148 25.04 -13.23 -1.11
CA LYS A 148 25.92 -12.06 -1.08
C LYS A 148 25.07 -10.83 -0.80
N LEU A 149 25.11 -10.39 0.46
CA LEU A 149 24.85 -9.00 0.83
C LEU A 149 25.55 -8.09 -0.19
N LEU A 150 24.76 -7.27 -0.90
CA LEU A 150 25.32 -6.22 -1.75
C LEU A 150 26.17 -5.33 -0.85
N SER A 151 27.48 -5.29 -1.06
CA SER A 151 28.33 -4.41 -0.29
C SER A 151 28.06 -2.96 -0.72
N LEU A 152 28.11 -2.04 0.24
CA LEU A 152 27.95 -0.60 -0.03
C LEU A 152 28.98 -0.07 -1.03
N GLU A 153 30.08 -0.80 -1.27
CA GLU A 153 31.15 -0.47 -2.18
C GLU A 153 30.83 -0.84 -3.65
N ASP A 154 29.87 -1.75 -3.88
CA ASP A 154 29.54 -2.23 -5.25
C ASP A 154 28.71 -1.21 -6.06
N ILE A 155 28.23 -0.12 -5.42
CA ILE A 155 27.51 0.94 -6.09
C ILE A 155 28.42 2.17 -6.20
N HIS A 156 29.42 2.10 -7.04
CA HIS A 156 30.30 3.25 -7.31
C HIS A 156 29.60 4.34 -8.12
N ASP A 157 29.71 5.57 -7.60
CA ASP A 157 29.33 6.83 -8.23
C ASP A 157 30.15 7.10 -9.49
N LYS A 158 29.79 6.49 -10.62
CA LYS A 158 30.14 7.05 -11.92
C LYS A 158 28.88 7.74 -12.44
N GLU A 159 29.01 9.03 -12.79
CA GLU A 159 28.03 9.80 -13.53
C GLU A 159 27.91 9.22 -14.97
N GLU A 160 27.26 8.05 -15.10
CA GLU A 160 26.89 7.52 -16.39
C GLU A 160 25.44 7.92 -16.72
N GLU A 161 25.20 8.36 -17.93
CA GLU A 161 23.86 8.38 -18.53
C GLU A 161 23.35 6.94 -18.53
N TRP A 162 22.34 6.67 -17.67
CA TRP A 162 21.86 5.32 -17.49
C TRP A 162 20.87 4.97 -18.59
N GLU A 163 21.14 3.89 -19.32
CA GLU A 163 20.17 3.26 -20.20
C GLU A 163 18.88 2.91 -19.44
N PRO A 164 17.69 2.97 -20.07
CA PRO A 164 16.41 2.72 -19.41
C PRO A 164 16.33 1.41 -18.63
N GLU A 165 17.00 0.36 -19.09
CA GLU A 165 17.06 -0.93 -18.39
C GLU A 165 17.92 -0.89 -17.14
N LYS A 166 19.05 -0.20 -17.17
CA LYS A 166 19.88 0.04 -15.98
C LYS A 166 19.15 0.90 -14.93
N LEU A 167 18.28 1.82 -15.38
CA LEU A 167 17.43 2.63 -14.51
C LEU A 167 16.43 1.76 -13.74
N LYS A 168 15.77 0.84 -14.43
CA LYS A 168 14.85 -0.13 -13.82
C LYS A 168 15.55 -1.02 -12.82
N GLN A 169 16.70 -1.55 -13.17
CA GLN A 169 17.50 -2.39 -12.30
C GLN A 169 17.92 -1.64 -11.02
N LYS A 170 18.40 -0.40 -11.15
CA LYS A 170 18.78 0.41 -10.00
C LYS A 170 17.60 0.77 -9.08
N LEU A 171 16.44 1.01 -9.65
CA LEU A 171 15.23 1.25 -8.86
C LEU A 171 14.85 -0.03 -8.09
N ALA A 172 14.88 -1.19 -8.73
CA ALA A 172 14.66 -2.49 -8.07
C ALA A 172 15.65 -2.74 -6.91
N GLU A 173 16.92 -2.45 -7.11
CA GLU A 173 17.96 -2.54 -6.06
C GLU A 173 17.61 -1.68 -4.83
N THR A 174 16.94 -0.52 -5.04
CA THR A 174 16.56 0.35 -3.91
C THR A 174 15.52 -0.27 -2.98
N TYR A 175 14.62 -1.12 -3.46
CA TYR A 175 13.65 -1.82 -2.58
C TYR A 175 14.33 -2.82 -1.66
N ILE A 176 15.31 -3.59 -2.21
CA ILE A 176 16.11 -4.52 -1.40
C ILE A 176 16.89 -3.75 -0.33
N LEU A 177 17.47 -2.61 -0.71
CA LEU A 177 18.21 -1.77 0.21
C LEU A 177 17.32 -1.16 1.30
N ILE A 178 16.07 -0.81 1.00
CA ILE A 178 15.10 -0.33 2.00
C ILE A 178 14.80 -1.43 3.02
N GLU A 179 14.51 -2.65 2.58
CA GLU A 179 14.27 -3.77 3.49
C GLU A 179 15.52 -4.09 4.33
N GLN A 180 16.70 -4.06 3.74
CA GLN A 180 17.95 -4.19 4.47
C GLN A 180 18.13 -3.07 5.52
N ALA A 181 17.77 -1.83 5.18
CA ALA A 181 17.86 -0.71 6.12
C ALA A 181 16.87 -0.87 7.29
N LYS A 182 15.65 -1.39 7.03
CA LYS A 182 14.68 -1.73 8.08
C LYS A 182 15.20 -2.81 9.01
N ASP A 183 15.83 -3.85 8.45
CA ASP A 183 16.46 -4.91 9.23
C ASP A 183 17.59 -4.39 10.11
N GLU A 184 18.46 -3.52 9.57
CA GLU A 184 19.54 -2.92 10.35
C GLU A 184 18.98 -1.97 11.44
N ARG A 185 17.91 -1.23 11.18
CA ARG A 185 17.20 -0.44 12.20
C ARG A 185 16.66 -1.34 13.32
N ASN A 186 16.03 -2.46 12.99
CA ASN A 186 15.47 -3.40 13.96
C ASN A 186 16.56 -4.05 14.85
N LYS A 187 17.77 -4.17 14.33
CA LYS A 187 18.96 -4.60 15.09
C LYS A 187 19.64 -3.46 15.87
N ALA A 188 19.05 -2.26 15.87
CA ALA A 188 19.61 -1.04 16.44
C ALA A 188 20.95 -0.59 15.77
N HIS A 189 21.23 -1.01 14.55
CA HIS A 189 22.36 -0.54 13.76
C HIS A 189 22.00 0.74 12.97
N TYR A 190 21.60 1.77 13.68
CA TYR A 190 21.02 2.99 13.12
C TYR A 190 21.93 3.71 12.13
N CYS A 191 23.25 3.74 12.38
CA CYS A 191 24.22 4.38 11.47
C CYS A 191 24.30 3.67 10.11
N GLU A 192 24.19 2.35 10.09
CA GLU A 192 24.21 1.59 8.85
C GLU A 192 22.89 1.74 8.08
N SER A 193 21.75 1.66 8.79
CA SER A 193 20.44 1.95 8.22
C SER A 193 20.39 3.35 7.59
N GLU A 194 20.89 4.38 8.29
CA GLU A 194 20.98 5.75 7.79
C GLU A 194 21.76 5.83 6.47
N LYS A 195 22.96 5.22 6.41
CA LYS A 195 23.80 5.24 5.19
C LYS A 195 23.08 4.59 4.01
N ILE A 196 22.43 3.46 4.23
CA ILE A 196 21.69 2.74 3.20
C ILE A 196 20.54 3.63 2.67
N LEU A 197 19.72 4.20 3.56
CA LEU A 197 18.58 5.04 3.18
C LEU A 197 18.99 6.34 2.48
N LEU A 198 20.08 6.98 2.90
CA LEU A 198 20.62 8.17 2.21
C LEU A 198 21.05 7.85 0.77
N LYS A 199 21.64 6.67 0.56
CA LYS A 199 22.02 6.19 -0.77
C LYS A 199 20.78 5.89 -1.62
N VAL A 200 19.80 5.19 -1.06
CA VAL A 200 18.50 4.94 -1.71
C VAL A 200 17.84 6.26 -2.13
N ARG A 201 17.80 7.24 -1.22
CA ARG A 201 17.21 8.55 -1.52
C ARG A 201 17.89 9.22 -2.70
N LYS A 202 19.24 9.28 -2.71
CA LYS A 202 20.01 9.87 -3.82
C LYS A 202 19.72 9.18 -5.16
N ILE A 203 19.61 7.86 -5.17
CA ILE A 203 19.26 7.09 -6.37
C ILE A 203 17.83 7.43 -6.83
N LYS A 204 16.83 7.35 -5.93
CA LYS A 204 15.43 7.63 -6.26
C LYS A 204 15.22 9.10 -6.67
N GLU A 205 15.86 10.07 -6.01
CA GLU A 205 15.81 11.48 -6.41
C GLU A 205 16.31 11.72 -7.84
N LYS A 206 17.40 11.03 -8.23
CA LYS A 206 17.95 11.12 -9.59
C LYS A 206 17.01 10.49 -10.63
N LEU A 207 16.32 9.41 -10.28
CA LEU A 207 15.47 8.64 -11.18
C LEU A 207 14.04 9.20 -11.31
N LEU A 208 13.46 9.63 -10.21
CA LEU A 208 12.04 9.95 -10.09
C LEU A 208 11.77 11.44 -9.82
N GLY A 209 12.84 12.18 -9.49
CA GLY A 209 12.70 13.56 -9.01
C GLY A 209 12.38 13.65 -7.52
N THR A 210 12.51 14.84 -6.95
CA THR A 210 12.38 15.08 -5.50
C THR A 210 10.95 15.09 -4.97
N GLU A 211 9.95 15.19 -5.84
CA GLU A 211 8.52 15.33 -5.50
C GLU A 211 7.73 14.02 -5.74
N HIS A 212 8.41 12.88 -5.78
CA HIS A 212 7.79 11.59 -6.02
C HIS A 212 7.40 10.89 -4.70
N LEU A 213 6.32 10.11 -4.71
CA LEU A 213 5.85 9.37 -3.51
C LEU A 213 6.90 8.44 -2.92
N GLU A 214 7.73 7.83 -3.76
CA GLU A 214 8.85 7.00 -3.35
C GLU A 214 9.90 7.76 -2.51
N ILE A 215 10.05 9.08 -2.76
CA ILE A 215 10.91 9.95 -1.95
C ILE A 215 10.25 10.25 -0.60
N ALA A 216 8.92 10.40 -0.58
CA ALA A 216 8.19 10.56 0.66
C ALA A 216 8.34 9.34 1.57
N GLU A 217 8.33 8.12 1.01
CA GLU A 217 8.56 6.88 1.75
C GLU A 217 9.98 6.81 2.32
N VAL A 218 11.01 7.08 1.51
CA VAL A 218 12.40 7.07 1.98
C VAL A 218 12.63 8.14 3.05
N ASN A 219 12.03 9.33 2.91
CA ASN A 219 12.12 10.37 3.93
C ASN A 219 11.47 9.93 5.25
N TYR A 220 10.35 9.21 5.20
CA TYR A 220 9.73 8.61 6.38
C TYR A 220 10.67 7.59 7.04
N GLU A 221 11.22 6.63 6.29
CA GLU A 221 12.14 5.63 6.85
C GLU A 221 13.40 6.26 7.48
N LEU A 222 13.96 7.29 6.86
CA LEU A 222 15.05 8.07 7.45
C LEU A 222 14.61 8.79 8.73
N ALA A 223 13.40 9.33 8.76
CA ALA A 223 12.88 10.00 9.94
C ALA A 223 12.72 9.04 11.13
N GLU A 224 12.29 7.79 10.86
CA GLU A 224 12.23 6.75 11.90
C GLU A 224 13.63 6.43 12.45
N VAL A 225 14.64 6.28 11.58
CA VAL A 225 16.03 6.07 12.02
C VAL A 225 16.52 7.23 12.86
N TYR A 226 16.25 8.48 12.48
CA TYR A 226 16.68 9.65 13.24
C TYR A 226 15.93 9.78 14.57
N LYS A 227 14.66 9.42 14.61
CA LYS A 227 13.89 9.33 15.86
C LYS A 227 14.52 8.35 16.85
N GLU A 228 14.89 7.15 16.40
CA GLU A 228 15.57 6.16 17.22
C GLU A 228 16.99 6.58 17.68
N GLN A 229 17.65 7.40 16.86
CA GLN A 229 18.92 8.03 17.26
C GLN A 229 18.75 9.24 18.22
N GLY A 230 17.51 9.64 18.55
CA GLY A 230 17.24 10.85 19.34
C GLY A 230 17.43 12.15 18.58
N LYS A 231 17.62 12.11 17.26
CA LYS A 231 17.77 13.28 16.36
C LYS A 231 16.39 13.78 15.94
N TYR A 232 15.61 14.24 16.91
CA TYR A 232 14.18 14.57 16.70
C TYR A 232 13.93 15.74 15.74
N LYS A 233 14.87 16.70 15.64
CA LYS A 233 14.73 17.83 14.71
C LYS A 233 14.86 17.38 13.27
N GLU A 234 15.84 16.56 12.98
CA GLU A 234 16.08 15.97 11.67
C GLU A 234 14.93 15.06 11.27
N ALA A 235 14.41 14.25 12.21
CA ALA A 235 13.22 13.43 12.01
C ALA A 235 11.96 14.28 11.67
N GLU A 236 11.77 15.40 12.37
CA GLU A 236 10.69 16.36 12.11
C GLU A 236 10.78 16.93 10.69
N GLU A 237 11.97 17.37 10.26
CA GLU A 237 12.18 17.93 8.92
C GLU A 237 11.88 16.93 7.81
N LEU A 238 12.32 15.69 7.97
CA LEU A 238 12.08 14.63 6.98
C LEU A 238 10.60 14.21 6.92
N ASN A 239 9.94 14.09 8.06
CA ASN A 239 8.52 13.81 8.09
C ASN A 239 7.68 14.93 7.47
N LYS A 240 8.06 16.21 7.68
CA LYS A 240 7.43 17.36 7.00
C LYS A 240 7.63 17.32 5.48
N LYS A 241 8.81 16.92 4.99
CA LYS A 241 9.05 16.73 3.56
C LYS A 241 8.20 15.60 3.00
N SER A 242 8.15 14.47 3.71
CA SER A 242 7.28 13.34 3.34
C SER A 242 5.81 13.75 3.24
N LEU A 243 5.32 14.46 4.28
CA LEU A 243 3.95 14.97 4.33
C LEU A 243 3.66 15.92 3.17
N SER A 244 4.53 16.91 2.92
CA SER A 244 4.35 17.88 1.84
C SER A 244 4.24 17.23 0.46
N ILE A 245 5.04 16.18 0.19
CA ILE A 245 4.95 15.42 -1.06
C ILE A 245 3.60 14.70 -1.15
N ARG A 246 3.17 14.02 -0.07
CA ARG A 246 1.89 13.28 -0.07
C ARG A 246 0.69 14.21 -0.18
N GLU A 247 0.68 15.35 0.54
CA GLU A 247 -0.38 16.36 0.39
C GLU A 247 -0.50 16.87 -1.05
N LYS A 248 0.64 17.12 -1.71
CA LYS A 248 0.67 17.62 -3.09
C LYS A 248 0.23 16.58 -4.11
N VAL A 249 0.62 15.31 -3.94
CA VAL A 249 0.40 14.25 -4.93
C VAL A 249 -0.92 13.51 -4.70
N LEU A 250 -1.28 13.25 -3.43
CA LEU A 250 -2.44 12.45 -3.05
C LEU A 250 -3.61 13.29 -2.51
N GLY A 251 -3.32 14.52 -2.07
CA GLY A 251 -4.27 15.37 -1.36
C GLY A 251 -4.21 15.20 0.17
N GLU A 252 -4.78 16.20 0.88
CA GLU A 252 -4.74 16.24 2.34
C GLU A 252 -5.57 15.13 3.00
N GLU A 253 -6.64 14.70 2.35
CA GLU A 253 -7.59 13.70 2.88
C GLU A 253 -7.25 12.26 2.46
N HIS A 254 -6.07 12.01 1.89
CA HIS A 254 -5.68 10.67 1.54
C HIS A 254 -5.21 9.87 2.78
N PRO A 255 -5.50 8.54 2.90
CA PRO A 255 -5.06 7.71 4.02
C PRO A 255 -3.56 7.73 4.27
N ASP A 256 -2.73 7.75 3.21
CA ASP A 256 -1.27 7.83 3.35
C ASP A 256 -0.81 9.21 3.85
N THR A 257 -1.55 10.27 3.52
CA THR A 257 -1.32 11.61 4.07
C THR A 257 -1.67 11.63 5.56
N ALA A 258 -2.78 10.96 5.94
CA ALA A 258 -3.15 10.79 7.35
C ALA A 258 -2.08 10.00 8.13
N ALA A 259 -1.51 8.94 7.53
CA ALA A 259 -0.38 8.23 8.12
C ALA A 259 0.83 9.16 8.36
N SER A 260 1.11 10.10 7.44
CA SER A 260 2.18 11.08 7.63
C SER A 260 1.91 12.07 8.76
N TYR A 261 0.65 12.49 8.97
CA TYR A 261 0.28 13.28 10.14
C TYR A 261 0.51 12.49 11.43
N ASN A 262 0.10 11.22 11.48
CA ASN A 262 0.33 10.38 12.65
C ASN A 262 1.82 10.16 12.95
N ASN A 263 2.65 9.97 11.92
CA ASN A 263 4.10 9.82 12.10
C ASN A 263 4.74 11.11 12.64
N LEU A 264 4.31 12.26 12.13
CA LEU A 264 4.78 13.56 12.62
C LEU A 264 4.34 13.80 14.07
N ALA A 265 3.13 13.36 14.45
CA ALA A 265 2.67 13.37 15.83
C ALA A 265 3.59 12.57 16.75
N GLY A 266 4.02 11.36 16.35
CA GLY A 266 4.96 10.54 17.10
C GLY A 266 6.32 11.22 17.32
N VAL A 267 6.82 12.01 16.35
CA VAL A 267 8.04 12.79 16.52
C VAL A 267 7.83 13.93 17.53
N TYR A 268 6.70 14.63 17.46
CA TYR A 268 6.39 15.69 18.44
C TYR A 268 6.18 15.14 19.84
N GLU A 269 5.61 13.95 19.96
CA GLU A 269 5.50 13.25 21.24
C GLU A 269 6.88 12.96 21.84
N SER A 270 7.81 12.45 21.02
CA SER A 270 9.20 12.20 21.43
C SER A 270 9.96 13.49 21.83
N GLN A 271 9.51 14.64 21.33
CA GLN A 271 10.05 15.96 21.70
C GLN A 271 9.39 16.52 22.98
N GLY A 272 8.39 15.85 23.58
CA GLY A 272 7.59 16.35 24.69
C GLY A 272 6.61 17.48 24.28
N LYS A 273 6.32 17.64 23.01
CA LYS A 273 5.38 18.65 22.46
C LYS A 273 3.96 18.05 22.36
N HIS A 274 3.43 17.60 23.49
CA HIS A 274 2.20 16.80 23.58
C HIS A 274 0.97 17.46 22.91
N LYS A 275 0.83 18.81 23.03
CA LYS A 275 -0.28 19.52 22.39
C LYS A 275 -0.20 19.42 20.86
N ILE A 276 0.99 19.61 20.29
CA ILE A 276 1.19 19.53 18.84
C ILE A 276 0.98 18.08 18.36
N SER A 277 1.50 17.11 19.12
CA SER A 277 1.26 15.69 18.87
C SER A 277 -0.24 15.40 18.81
N LEU A 278 -1.00 15.85 19.82
CA LEU A 278 -2.44 15.68 19.88
C LEU A 278 -3.16 16.26 18.65
N ASP A 279 -2.80 17.49 18.24
CA ASP A 279 -3.42 18.14 17.08
C ASP A 279 -3.18 17.36 15.78
N TYR A 280 -1.97 16.82 15.58
CA TYR A 280 -1.63 15.99 14.42
C TYR A 280 -2.28 14.61 14.46
N CYS A 281 -2.32 13.93 15.61
CA CYS A 281 -3.06 12.67 15.77
C CYS A 281 -4.55 12.86 15.49
N TYR A 282 -5.15 13.94 15.98
CA TYR A 282 -6.56 14.23 15.74
C TYR A 282 -6.84 14.46 14.24
N LYS A 283 -5.97 15.22 13.54
CA LYS A 283 -6.09 15.41 12.09
C LYS A 283 -6.03 14.08 11.35
N ALA A 284 -5.09 13.20 11.69
CA ALA A 284 -4.98 11.87 11.12
C ALA A 284 -6.21 11.01 11.40
N TYR A 285 -6.69 10.99 12.64
CA TYR A 285 -7.86 10.22 13.05
C TYR A 285 -9.11 10.65 12.31
N LYS A 286 -9.36 11.96 12.21
CA LYS A 286 -10.51 12.51 11.48
C LYS A 286 -10.54 12.05 10.02
N ILE A 287 -9.40 12.11 9.32
CA ILE A 287 -9.29 11.66 7.93
C ILE A 287 -9.56 10.15 7.84
N LEU A 288 -8.95 9.35 8.69
CA LEU A 288 -9.11 7.89 8.62
C LEU A 288 -10.52 7.44 9.00
N VAL A 289 -11.15 8.07 9.97
CA VAL A 289 -12.56 7.77 10.32
C VAL A 289 -13.48 8.07 9.14
N SER A 290 -13.30 9.20 8.46
CA SER A 290 -14.15 9.59 7.33
C SER A 290 -14.02 8.66 6.12
N ILE A 291 -12.81 8.10 5.87
CA ILE A 291 -12.52 7.31 4.68
C ILE A 291 -12.61 5.81 4.94
N LEU A 292 -12.02 5.35 6.04
CA LEU A 292 -11.88 3.92 6.34
C LEU A 292 -12.91 3.44 7.38
N GLY A 293 -13.53 4.36 8.10
CA GLY A 293 -14.42 4.04 9.22
C GLY A 293 -13.67 3.75 10.52
N ILE A 294 -14.41 3.81 11.63
CA ILE A 294 -13.87 3.69 12.99
C ILE A 294 -13.26 2.30 13.29
N ASN A 295 -13.77 1.24 12.67
CA ASN A 295 -13.34 -0.13 12.93
C ASN A 295 -12.14 -0.58 12.09
N HIS A 296 -11.62 0.27 11.21
CA HIS A 296 -10.48 -0.10 10.37
C HIS A 296 -9.18 -0.19 11.21
N PRO A 297 -8.31 -1.20 11.00
CA PRO A 297 -7.08 -1.37 11.79
C PRO A 297 -6.20 -0.12 11.86
N ASN A 298 -6.00 0.57 10.74
CA ASN A 298 -5.21 1.82 10.73
C ASN A 298 -5.88 2.93 11.54
N THR A 299 -7.22 3.01 11.51
CA THR A 299 -7.98 3.98 12.32
C THR A 299 -7.83 3.68 13.80
N GLN A 300 -7.85 2.40 14.18
CA GLN A 300 -7.66 1.98 15.57
C GLN A 300 -6.25 2.31 16.08
N ILE A 301 -5.21 2.07 15.29
CA ILE A 301 -3.83 2.46 15.63
C ILE A 301 -3.74 3.96 15.90
N VAL A 302 -4.32 4.78 15.02
CA VAL A 302 -4.29 6.24 15.19
C VAL A 302 -5.16 6.68 16.37
N TYR A 303 -6.26 5.98 16.66
CA TYR A 303 -7.07 6.22 17.85
C TYR A 303 -6.28 5.99 19.14
N GLU A 304 -5.52 4.88 19.22
CA GLU A 304 -4.65 4.58 20.37
C GLU A 304 -3.56 5.64 20.54
N ASN A 305 -2.94 6.09 19.46
CA ASN A 305 -1.95 7.17 19.48
C ASN A 305 -2.57 8.51 19.90
N LEU A 306 -3.80 8.79 19.48
CA LEU A 306 -4.55 9.99 19.86
C LEU A 306 -4.88 9.98 21.36
N GLU A 307 -5.34 8.84 21.88
CA GLU A 307 -5.62 8.67 23.31
C GLU A 307 -4.34 8.86 24.14
N PHE A 308 -3.23 8.27 23.69
CA PHE A 308 -1.93 8.41 24.34
C PHE A 308 -1.46 9.88 24.38
N ALA A 309 -1.53 10.56 23.25
CA ALA A 309 -1.18 11.98 23.14
C ALA A 309 -2.07 12.87 24.02
N TYR A 310 -3.39 12.57 24.08
CA TYR A 310 -4.30 13.27 24.96
C TYR A 310 -3.95 13.08 26.44
N LYS A 311 -3.68 11.87 26.90
CA LYS A 311 -3.30 11.57 28.28
C LYS A 311 -2.02 12.29 28.70
N ASN A 312 -1.06 12.41 27.79
CA ASN A 312 0.18 13.17 28.06
C ASN A 312 -0.06 14.68 28.07
N TYR A 313 -1.02 15.18 27.28
CA TYR A 313 -1.37 16.59 27.25
C TYR A 313 -2.28 16.99 28.42
N ASN A 314 -3.26 16.17 28.78
CA ASN A 314 -4.24 16.44 29.84
C ASN A 314 -4.50 15.18 30.69
N PRO A 315 -3.59 14.86 31.63
CA PRO A 315 -3.67 13.61 32.41
C PRO A 315 -4.94 13.44 33.25
N GLU A 316 -5.54 14.55 33.68
CA GLU A 316 -6.76 14.56 34.53
C GLU A 316 -8.05 14.63 33.70
N GLY A 317 -7.94 14.77 32.37
CA GLY A 317 -9.09 14.88 31.48
C GLY A 317 -9.71 13.56 31.09
N CYS A 318 -10.99 13.62 30.66
CA CYS A 318 -11.68 12.49 30.06
C CYS A 318 -11.51 12.53 28.53
N PHE A 319 -10.80 11.55 27.99
CA PHE A 319 -10.50 11.49 26.55
C PHE A 319 -11.76 11.35 25.70
N GLU A 320 -12.68 10.48 26.11
CA GLU A 320 -13.92 10.21 25.36
C GLU A 320 -14.79 11.46 25.25
N GLN A 321 -14.92 12.21 26.35
CA GLN A 321 -15.70 13.49 26.32
C GLN A 321 -15.03 14.53 25.42
N TRP A 322 -13.71 14.68 25.53
CA TRP A 322 -12.95 15.59 24.68
C TRP A 322 -13.09 15.22 23.20
N LEU A 323 -12.99 13.92 22.86
CA LEU A 323 -13.11 13.48 21.47
C LEU A 323 -14.51 13.70 20.93
N GLU A 324 -15.55 13.41 21.72
CA GLU A 324 -16.94 13.66 21.34
C GLU A 324 -17.23 15.16 21.09
N GLU A 325 -16.70 16.04 21.96
CA GLU A 325 -16.81 17.49 21.77
C GLU A 325 -16.09 17.93 20.49
N LYS A 326 -14.87 17.45 20.26
CA LYS A 326 -14.07 17.78 19.07
C LYS A 326 -14.71 17.31 17.76
N MET A 327 -15.32 16.15 17.76
CA MET A 327 -16.04 15.64 16.58
C MET A 327 -17.28 16.45 16.26
N LYS A 328 -18.02 16.94 17.30
CA LYS A 328 -19.20 17.83 17.11
C LYS A 328 -18.83 19.24 16.63
N GLU A 329 -17.66 19.77 16.98
CA GLU A 329 -17.19 21.08 16.48
C GLU A 329 -16.92 21.10 14.98
N THR A 330 -16.80 19.94 14.36
CA THR A 330 -16.35 19.76 12.98
C THR A 330 -17.46 19.32 12.01
N GLU A 331 -18.68 19.04 12.52
CA GLU A 331 -19.92 18.88 11.76
C GLU A 331 -20.54 20.26 11.48
#